data_6bf6ebdfead1cca45444b5cfbb3affd4
#
_entry.id   6bf6ebdfead1cca45444b5cfbb3affd4
#
_cell.length_a   1.000
_cell.length_b   1.000
_cell.length_c   1.000
_cell.angle_alpha   90.00
_cell.angle_beta   90.00
_cell.angle_gamma   90.00
#
_symmetry.space_group_name_H-M   'P 1'
#
loop_
_entity.id
_entity.type
_entity.pdbx_description
1 polymer ?
#
loop_
_entity_poly.entity_id
_entity_poly.type
_entity_poly.pdbx_seq_one_letter_code
_entity_poly.pdbx_strand_id
1 'polypeptide(L)'
;RAPLIDAILRRSYPKMDAPVKLMPQRDPFRILVSAVLSTRTQDPVTAAASARLFRVASNPRALGRLGPTRIQKLIFPVGFYRTKARLLPQLARMLTQCWNGKVPRTMAELLALPGVGRKVASIVLSQGFGLPAIAVDTHVQRISNRLDLVRTSRPIDTESELMEILPRRVWKDWNRLIVALGQTVCRPRQPLCSVCPLSRLCPR
;
A
#
# COMPACT_ATOMS: atom_id res chain seq x y z
N ARG A 1 8.21 23.08 -4.76
CA ARG A 1 9.10 22.07 -4.15
C ARG A 1 8.60 20.65 -4.38
N ALA A 2 7.35 20.35 -4.07
CA ALA A 2 6.78 18.99 -4.21
C ALA A 2 6.84 18.41 -5.65
N PRO A 3 6.52 19.15 -6.73
CA PRO A 3 6.67 18.66 -8.10
C PRO A 3 8.11 18.31 -8.49
N LEU A 4 9.09 19.05 -7.98
CA LEU A 4 10.52 18.78 -8.23
C LEU A 4 10.96 17.48 -7.52
N ILE A 5 10.48 17.26 -6.30
CA ILE A 5 10.72 16.01 -5.56
C ILE A 5 10.15 14.82 -6.33
N ASP A 6 8.91 14.89 -6.82
CA ASP A 6 8.31 13.84 -7.65
C ASP A 6 9.15 13.53 -8.90
N ALA A 7 9.59 14.57 -9.64
CA ALA A 7 10.41 14.40 -10.84
C ALA A 7 11.75 13.71 -10.55
N ILE A 8 12.42 14.10 -9.47
CA ILE A 8 13.69 13.48 -9.05
C ILE A 8 13.46 12.02 -8.64
N LEU A 9 12.42 11.74 -7.87
CA LEU A 9 12.11 10.37 -7.43
C LEU A 9 11.77 9.45 -8.61
N ARG A 10 10.99 9.91 -9.58
CA ARG A 10 10.69 9.14 -10.80
C ARG A 10 11.94 8.80 -11.59
N ARG A 11 12.87 9.75 -11.74
CA ARG A 11 14.17 9.52 -12.43
C ARG A 11 15.05 8.52 -11.67
N SER A 12 15.03 8.59 -10.34
CA SER A 12 15.89 7.76 -9.49
C SER A 12 15.29 6.37 -9.23
N TYR A 13 13.97 6.21 -9.31
CA TYR A 13 13.27 4.97 -8.97
C TYR A 13 13.78 3.72 -9.71
N PRO A 14 14.06 3.74 -11.02
CA PRO A 14 14.58 2.56 -11.72
C PRO A 14 15.92 2.05 -11.20
N LYS A 15 16.70 2.95 -10.57
CA LYS A 15 18.02 2.64 -9.99
C LYS A 15 17.93 2.20 -8.52
N MET A 16 16.74 2.30 -7.91
CA MET A 16 16.51 1.84 -6.54
C MET A 16 16.15 0.36 -6.57
N ASP A 17 17.02 -0.49 -6.03
CA ASP A 17 16.68 -1.91 -5.81
C ASP A 17 15.76 -2.05 -4.59
N ALA A 18 14.56 -1.53 -4.70
CA ALA A 18 13.57 -1.51 -3.65
C ALA A 18 12.70 -2.78 -3.70
N PRO A 19 12.41 -3.41 -2.53
CA PRO A 19 11.47 -4.54 -2.45
C PRO A 19 10.07 -4.18 -2.94
N VAL A 20 9.66 -2.91 -2.76
CA VAL A 20 8.36 -2.43 -3.28
C VAL A 20 8.41 -2.38 -4.80
N LYS A 21 7.60 -3.21 -5.42
CA LYS A 21 7.43 -3.23 -6.88
C LYS A 21 6.00 -2.87 -7.23
N LEU A 22 5.79 -2.37 -8.45
CA LEU A 22 4.43 -2.28 -8.98
C LEU A 22 3.81 -3.66 -8.92
N MET A 23 2.61 -3.78 -8.37
CA MET A 23 1.85 -5.00 -8.50
C MET A 23 1.60 -5.23 -10.00
N PRO A 24 2.11 -6.32 -10.59
CA PRO A 24 2.01 -6.53 -12.04
C PRO A 24 0.57 -6.73 -12.51
N GLN A 25 -0.37 -6.79 -11.59
CA GLN A 25 -1.75 -7.10 -11.85
C GLN A 25 -2.62 -5.88 -11.59
N ARG A 26 -3.43 -5.52 -12.58
CA ARG A 26 -4.48 -4.49 -12.47
C ARG A 26 -5.81 -5.04 -11.95
N ASP A 27 -5.80 -6.23 -11.33
CA ASP A 27 -6.99 -6.83 -10.73
C ASP A 27 -7.25 -6.21 -9.34
N PRO A 28 -8.29 -5.41 -9.17
CA PRO A 28 -8.59 -4.75 -7.89
C PRO A 28 -8.78 -5.73 -6.72
N PHE A 29 -9.31 -6.93 -6.97
CA PHE A 29 -9.48 -7.93 -5.92
C PHE A 29 -8.12 -8.45 -5.42
N ARG A 30 -7.21 -8.78 -6.34
CA ARG A 30 -5.87 -9.22 -5.97
C ARG A 30 -5.08 -8.12 -5.27
N ILE A 31 -5.23 -6.87 -5.71
CA ILE A 31 -4.61 -5.70 -5.06
C ILE A 31 -5.17 -5.54 -3.64
N LEU A 32 -6.49 -5.59 -3.46
CA LEU A 32 -7.14 -5.49 -2.15
C LEU A 32 -6.63 -6.55 -1.17
N VAL A 33 -6.66 -7.82 -1.57
CA VAL A 33 -6.21 -8.94 -0.73
C VAL A 33 -4.71 -8.81 -0.42
N SER A 34 -3.86 -8.51 -1.41
CA SER A 34 -2.43 -8.32 -1.19
C SER A 34 -2.13 -7.12 -0.29
N ALA A 35 -2.87 -6.02 -0.43
CA ALA A 35 -2.74 -4.86 0.44
C ALA A 35 -3.15 -5.15 1.90
N VAL A 36 -4.18 -5.97 2.12
CA VAL A 36 -4.52 -6.49 3.46
C VAL A 36 -3.40 -7.35 4.01
N LEU A 37 -2.83 -8.26 3.20
CA LEU A 37 -1.72 -9.13 3.62
C LEU A 37 -0.46 -8.32 3.94
N SER A 38 -0.19 -7.24 3.23
CA SER A 38 1.02 -6.41 3.39
C SER A 38 1.05 -5.62 4.70
N THR A 39 -0.07 -5.42 5.37
CA THR A 39 -0.09 -4.70 6.64
C THR A 39 0.81 -5.39 7.68
N ARG A 40 1.82 -4.66 8.21
CA ARG A 40 2.82 -5.18 9.14
C ARG A 40 3.50 -6.47 8.64
N THR A 41 3.80 -6.52 7.36
CA THR A 41 4.47 -7.67 6.71
C THR A 41 5.47 -7.13 5.69
N GLN A 42 6.61 -7.77 5.57
CA GLN A 42 7.62 -7.43 4.55
C GLN A 42 7.12 -7.80 3.15
N ASP A 43 7.49 -7.01 2.14
CA ASP A 43 7.01 -7.19 0.77
C ASP A 43 7.31 -8.57 0.17
N PRO A 44 8.51 -9.19 0.34
CA PRO A 44 8.77 -10.54 -0.16
C PRO A 44 7.84 -11.60 0.46
N VAL A 45 7.57 -11.49 1.76
CA VAL A 45 6.65 -12.40 2.48
C VAL A 45 5.22 -12.21 1.96
N THR A 46 4.79 -10.97 1.74
CA THR A 46 3.49 -10.65 1.17
C THR A 46 3.33 -11.24 -0.23
N ALA A 47 4.33 -11.07 -1.08
CA ALA A 47 4.32 -11.58 -2.45
C ALA A 47 4.19 -13.11 -2.49
N ALA A 48 5.00 -13.81 -1.71
CA ALA A 48 4.98 -15.27 -1.62
C ALA A 48 3.63 -15.80 -1.09
N ALA A 49 3.10 -15.17 -0.03
CA ALA A 49 1.81 -15.54 0.56
C ALA A 49 0.64 -15.27 -0.42
N SER A 50 0.64 -14.11 -1.10
CA SER A 50 -0.35 -13.76 -2.12
C SER A 50 -0.34 -14.78 -3.26
N ALA A 51 0.83 -15.16 -3.76
CA ALA A 51 0.97 -16.14 -4.82
C ALA A 51 0.39 -17.52 -4.41
N ARG A 52 0.66 -17.98 -3.19
CA ARG A 52 0.08 -19.24 -2.67
C ARG A 52 -1.44 -19.16 -2.56
N LEU A 53 -1.95 -18.05 -2.00
CA LEU A 53 -3.38 -17.86 -1.79
C LEU A 53 -4.14 -17.81 -3.13
N PHE A 54 -3.64 -17.04 -4.10
CA PHE A 54 -4.32 -16.86 -5.39
C PHE A 54 -4.27 -18.09 -6.30
N ARG A 55 -3.35 -19.04 -6.09
CA ARG A 55 -3.40 -20.35 -6.76
C ARG A 55 -4.62 -21.16 -6.33
N VAL A 56 -5.13 -20.96 -5.13
CA VAL A 56 -6.26 -21.69 -4.56
C VAL A 56 -7.56 -20.88 -4.66
N ALA A 57 -7.48 -19.55 -4.51
CA ALA A 57 -8.63 -18.66 -4.45
C ALA A 57 -8.36 -17.38 -5.24
N SER A 58 -8.61 -17.40 -6.55
CA SER A 58 -8.34 -16.29 -7.46
C SER A 58 -9.44 -15.23 -7.54
N ASN A 59 -10.58 -15.44 -6.88
CA ASN A 59 -11.73 -14.54 -6.91
C ASN A 59 -12.46 -14.53 -5.55
N PRO A 60 -13.36 -13.55 -5.29
CA PRO A 60 -14.08 -13.43 -4.02
C PRO A 60 -14.87 -14.67 -3.64
N ARG A 61 -15.59 -15.29 -4.58
CA ARG A 61 -16.39 -16.50 -4.28
C ARG A 61 -15.52 -17.65 -3.79
N ALA A 62 -14.38 -17.88 -4.45
CA ALA A 62 -13.44 -18.94 -4.05
C ALA A 62 -12.83 -18.63 -2.67
N LEU A 63 -12.43 -17.37 -2.42
CA LEU A 63 -11.86 -16.97 -1.12
C LEU A 63 -12.87 -17.08 0.02
N GLY A 64 -14.13 -16.68 -0.23
CA GLY A 64 -15.21 -16.75 0.76
C GLY A 64 -15.59 -18.16 1.20
N ARG A 65 -15.26 -19.17 0.38
CA ARG A 65 -15.48 -20.61 0.69
C ARG A 65 -14.34 -21.24 1.47
N LEU A 66 -13.17 -20.60 1.54
CA LEU A 66 -12.05 -21.14 2.31
C LEU A 66 -12.28 -20.95 3.82
N GLY A 67 -12.03 -22.00 4.57
CA GLY A 67 -12.01 -21.94 6.03
C GLY A 67 -10.75 -21.21 6.54
N PRO A 68 -10.83 -20.58 7.74
CA PRO A 68 -9.71 -19.83 8.33
C PRO A 68 -8.43 -20.67 8.48
N THR A 69 -8.54 -21.93 8.88
CA THR A 69 -7.39 -22.84 9.06
C THR A 69 -6.62 -23.05 7.76
N ARG A 70 -7.33 -23.22 6.63
CA ARG A 70 -6.68 -23.37 5.33
C ARG A 70 -6.00 -22.07 4.89
N ILE A 71 -6.65 -20.93 5.10
CA ILE A 71 -6.07 -19.62 4.78
C ILE A 71 -4.83 -19.38 5.63
N GLN A 72 -4.84 -19.69 6.96
CA GLN A 72 -3.67 -19.59 7.81
C GLN A 72 -2.44 -20.28 7.21
N LYS A 73 -2.60 -21.54 6.79
CA LYS A 73 -1.52 -22.32 6.15
C LYS A 73 -0.99 -21.66 4.88
N LEU A 74 -1.87 -21.08 4.07
CA LEU A 74 -1.52 -20.43 2.80
C LEU A 74 -0.78 -19.12 2.98
N ILE A 75 -1.15 -18.32 4.01
CA ILE A 75 -0.59 -16.98 4.21
C ILE A 75 0.53 -16.91 5.24
N PHE A 76 0.82 -17.99 5.98
CA PHE A 76 1.98 -18.02 6.90
C PHE A 76 3.29 -17.74 6.14
N PRO A 77 4.23 -16.92 6.64
CA PRO A 77 4.31 -16.25 7.95
C PRO A 77 3.92 -14.75 7.93
N VAL A 78 2.84 -14.38 7.23
CA VAL A 78 2.34 -13.00 7.19
C VAL A 78 2.04 -12.48 8.60
N GLY A 79 2.43 -11.24 8.89
CA GLY A 79 2.12 -10.61 10.18
C GLY A 79 0.63 -10.64 10.49
N PHE A 80 0.27 -11.03 11.71
CA PHE A 80 -1.13 -11.20 12.14
C PHE A 80 -1.94 -12.18 11.26
N TYR A 81 -1.28 -13.20 10.73
CA TYR A 81 -1.89 -14.15 9.80
C TYR A 81 -3.16 -14.81 10.33
N ARG A 82 -3.25 -15.09 11.64
CA ARG A 82 -4.45 -15.67 12.27
C ARG A 82 -5.66 -14.76 12.17
N THR A 83 -5.49 -13.47 12.47
CA THR A 83 -6.53 -12.44 12.35
C THR A 83 -6.93 -12.25 10.89
N LYS A 84 -5.95 -12.10 9.99
CA LYS A 84 -6.20 -11.95 8.55
C LYS A 84 -6.92 -13.15 7.96
N ALA A 85 -6.60 -14.37 8.40
CA ALA A 85 -7.29 -15.58 7.96
C ALA A 85 -8.77 -15.65 8.37
N ARG A 86 -9.17 -14.98 9.44
CA ARG A 86 -10.58 -14.83 9.82
C ARG A 86 -11.28 -13.72 9.02
N LEU A 87 -10.58 -12.61 8.77
CA LEU A 87 -11.14 -11.44 8.08
C LEU A 87 -11.31 -11.66 6.56
N LEU A 88 -10.36 -12.31 5.91
CA LEU A 88 -10.36 -12.48 4.44
C LEU A 88 -11.62 -13.20 3.91
N PRO A 89 -12.13 -14.30 4.51
CA PRO A 89 -13.38 -14.90 4.05
C PRO A 89 -14.59 -14.00 4.27
N GLN A 90 -14.60 -13.22 5.35
CA GLN A 90 -15.67 -12.25 5.63
C GLN A 90 -15.69 -11.14 4.59
N LEU A 91 -14.52 -10.54 4.31
CA LEU A 91 -14.34 -9.56 3.25
C LEU A 91 -14.84 -10.10 1.90
N ALA A 92 -14.44 -11.32 1.55
CA ALA A 92 -14.79 -11.94 0.27
C ALA A 92 -16.30 -12.23 0.16
N ARG A 93 -16.95 -12.70 1.25
CA ARG A 93 -18.40 -12.88 1.30
C ARG A 93 -19.13 -11.55 1.15
N MET A 94 -18.68 -10.52 1.88
CA MET A 94 -19.28 -9.19 1.77
C MET A 94 -19.16 -8.60 0.35
N LEU A 95 -18.00 -8.77 -0.33
CA LEU A 95 -17.88 -8.41 -1.74
C LEU A 95 -18.89 -9.13 -2.62
N THR A 96 -19.11 -10.42 -2.38
CA THR A 96 -20.06 -11.22 -3.16
C THR A 96 -21.51 -10.80 -2.92
N GLN A 97 -21.87 -10.51 -1.69
CA GLN A 97 -23.25 -10.19 -1.27
C GLN A 97 -23.63 -8.75 -1.63
N CYS A 98 -22.73 -7.77 -1.37
CA CYS A 98 -23.06 -6.35 -1.50
C CYS A 98 -22.64 -5.75 -2.85
N TRP A 99 -21.62 -6.32 -3.52
CA TRP A 99 -21.07 -5.77 -4.77
C TRP A 99 -20.95 -6.82 -5.90
N ASN A 100 -21.71 -7.91 -5.81
CA ASN A 100 -21.71 -8.98 -6.83
C ASN A 100 -20.29 -9.49 -7.18
N GLY A 101 -19.42 -9.60 -6.19
CA GLY A 101 -18.03 -10.03 -6.33
C GLY A 101 -17.07 -8.97 -6.91
N LYS A 102 -17.53 -7.75 -7.12
CA LYS A 102 -16.67 -6.63 -7.54
C LYS A 102 -16.10 -5.90 -6.33
N VAL A 103 -14.94 -5.29 -6.50
CA VAL A 103 -14.36 -4.41 -5.47
C VAL A 103 -14.96 -3.02 -5.61
N PRO A 104 -15.46 -2.40 -4.52
CA PRO A 104 -16.02 -1.07 -4.57
C PRO A 104 -14.94 -0.02 -4.93
N ARG A 105 -15.39 1.13 -5.47
CA ARG A 105 -14.53 2.17 -6.03
C ARG A 105 -14.53 3.47 -5.25
N THR A 106 -15.16 3.50 -4.08
CA THR A 106 -15.19 4.67 -3.21
C THR A 106 -14.46 4.39 -1.90
N MET A 107 -13.90 5.45 -1.30
CA MET A 107 -13.22 5.34 0.00
C MET A 107 -14.18 4.82 1.08
N ALA A 108 -15.41 5.33 1.12
CA ALA A 108 -16.39 4.96 2.13
C ALA A 108 -16.75 3.47 2.07
N GLU A 109 -17.03 2.95 0.89
CA GLU A 109 -17.36 1.53 0.70
C GLU A 109 -16.17 0.62 1.00
N LEU A 110 -14.95 1.01 0.61
CA LEU A 110 -13.74 0.24 0.93
C LEU A 110 -13.48 0.17 2.42
N LEU A 111 -13.71 1.25 3.16
CA LEU A 111 -13.57 1.29 4.61
C LEU A 111 -14.62 0.45 5.34
N ALA A 112 -15.77 0.16 4.73
CA ALA A 112 -16.78 -0.74 5.27
C ALA A 112 -16.35 -2.22 5.22
N LEU A 113 -15.34 -2.58 4.40
CA LEU A 113 -14.87 -3.96 4.27
C LEU A 113 -14.05 -4.40 5.49
N PRO A 114 -14.27 -5.63 6.01
CA PRO A 114 -13.52 -6.16 7.14
C PRO A 114 -12.00 -6.16 6.90
N GLY A 115 -11.24 -5.56 7.82
CA GLY A 115 -9.78 -5.50 7.75
C GLY A 115 -9.21 -4.48 6.75
N VAL A 116 -10.04 -3.63 6.19
CA VAL A 116 -9.63 -2.56 5.27
C VAL A 116 -9.60 -1.23 6.02
N GLY A 117 -8.39 -0.71 6.24
CA GLY A 117 -8.17 0.63 6.75
C GLY A 117 -7.85 1.62 5.61
N ARG A 118 -7.71 2.89 5.97
CA ARG A 118 -7.51 4.00 5.02
C ARG A 118 -6.32 3.77 4.06
N LYS A 119 -5.17 3.29 4.58
CA LYS A 119 -4.01 2.95 3.73
C LYS A 119 -4.35 1.90 2.67
N VAL A 120 -5.03 0.82 3.06
CA VAL A 120 -5.42 -0.26 2.14
C VAL A 120 -6.40 0.27 1.10
N ALA A 121 -7.41 1.02 1.52
CA ALA A 121 -8.39 1.65 0.62
C ALA A 121 -7.70 2.56 -0.41
N SER A 122 -6.77 3.42 0.02
CA SER A 122 -6.01 4.30 -0.87
C SER A 122 -5.14 3.54 -1.87
N ILE A 123 -4.53 2.39 -1.47
CA ILE A 123 -3.81 1.50 -2.39
C ILE A 123 -4.76 0.92 -3.44
N VAL A 124 -5.93 0.45 -3.04
CA VAL A 124 -6.93 -0.10 -3.97
C VAL A 124 -7.40 0.96 -4.96
N LEU A 125 -7.72 2.16 -4.48
CA LEU A 125 -8.14 3.26 -5.35
C LEU A 125 -7.03 3.63 -6.34
N SER A 126 -5.81 3.81 -5.87
CA SER A 126 -4.70 4.28 -6.71
C SER A 126 -4.19 3.20 -7.66
N GLN A 127 -3.91 2.00 -7.18
CA GLN A 127 -3.30 0.93 -7.98
C GLN A 127 -4.33 0.05 -8.68
N GLY A 128 -5.47 -0.21 -8.04
CA GLY A 128 -6.52 -1.05 -8.59
C GLY A 128 -7.39 -0.34 -9.63
N PHE A 129 -7.68 0.93 -9.38
CA PHE A 129 -8.58 1.71 -10.24
C PHE A 129 -7.92 2.89 -10.94
N GLY A 130 -6.66 3.19 -10.64
CA GLY A 130 -5.97 4.37 -11.20
C GLY A 130 -6.55 5.70 -10.71
N LEU A 131 -7.37 5.68 -9.66
CA LEU A 131 -7.97 6.87 -9.08
C LEU A 131 -6.94 7.64 -8.23
N PRO A 132 -7.05 8.97 -8.17
CA PRO A 132 -6.13 9.76 -7.37
C PRO A 132 -6.39 9.53 -5.87
N ALA A 133 -5.44 8.86 -5.20
CA ALA A 133 -5.43 8.64 -3.77
C ALA A 133 -3.98 8.52 -3.29
N ILE A 134 -3.70 8.97 -2.07
CA ILE A 134 -2.39 8.90 -1.44
C ILE A 134 -2.47 7.88 -0.29
N ALA A 135 -1.75 6.76 -0.43
CA ALA A 135 -1.63 5.80 0.65
C ALA A 135 -0.50 6.24 1.59
N VAL A 136 -0.84 6.62 2.81
CA VAL A 136 0.14 7.00 3.82
C VAL A 136 0.49 5.80 4.70
N ASP A 137 1.74 5.40 4.64
CA ASP A 137 2.34 4.41 5.54
C ASP A 137 3.45 5.06 6.39
N THR A 138 4.17 4.26 7.16
CA THR A 138 5.26 4.75 8.00
C THR A 138 6.40 5.38 7.21
N HIS A 139 6.63 4.95 5.96
CA HIS A 139 7.64 5.57 5.08
C HIS A 139 7.15 6.93 4.59
N VAL A 140 5.94 7.00 4.06
CA VAL A 140 5.35 8.25 3.56
C VAL A 140 5.29 9.28 4.69
N GLN A 141 4.74 8.92 5.85
CA GLN A 141 4.65 9.83 6.98
C GLN A 141 6.03 10.34 7.43
N ARG A 142 6.99 9.42 7.65
CA ARG A 142 8.33 9.79 8.10
C ARG A 142 9.06 10.68 7.10
N ILE A 143 9.04 10.32 5.84
CA ILE A 143 9.84 11.00 4.81
C ILE A 143 9.22 12.34 4.45
N SER A 144 7.90 12.44 4.39
CA SER A 144 7.23 13.73 4.15
C SER A 144 7.52 14.74 5.26
N ASN A 145 7.55 14.30 6.53
CA ASN A 145 8.00 15.14 7.64
C ASN A 145 9.50 15.48 7.57
N ARG A 146 10.38 14.53 7.21
CA ARG A 146 11.82 14.79 7.05
C ARG A 146 12.12 15.78 5.93
N LEU A 147 11.35 15.76 4.87
CA LEU A 147 11.44 16.68 3.75
C LEU A 147 10.80 18.05 4.06
N ASP A 148 10.24 18.22 5.27
CA ASP A 148 9.47 19.42 5.64
C ASP A 148 8.39 19.78 4.60
N LEU A 149 7.73 18.75 4.09
CA LEU A 149 6.54 18.88 3.24
C LEU A 149 5.28 19.01 4.09
N VAL A 150 5.28 18.36 5.25
CA VAL A 150 4.19 18.33 6.22
C VAL A 150 4.77 18.30 7.63
N ARG A 151 3.97 18.69 8.65
CA ARG A 151 4.33 18.61 10.07
C ARG A 151 3.23 17.91 10.87
N THR A 152 3.13 16.60 10.68
CA THR A 152 2.04 15.79 11.19
C THR A 152 2.51 14.59 12.00
N SER A 153 1.70 14.17 12.97
CA SER A 153 1.94 12.96 13.78
C SER A 153 1.06 11.79 13.38
N ARG A 154 -0.13 12.05 12.80
CA ARG A 154 -1.06 11.01 12.39
C ARG A 154 -1.06 10.83 10.87
N PRO A 155 -1.18 9.59 10.36
CA PRO A 155 -1.23 9.32 8.92
C PRO A 155 -2.36 10.04 8.18
N ILE A 156 -3.51 10.24 8.82
CA ILE A 156 -4.65 10.92 8.20
C ILE A 156 -4.36 12.40 7.95
N ASP A 157 -3.69 13.06 8.89
CA ASP A 157 -3.30 14.47 8.74
C ASP A 157 -2.22 14.61 7.66
N THR A 158 -1.27 13.66 7.64
CA THR A 158 -0.25 13.58 6.56
C THR A 158 -0.89 13.43 5.18
N GLU A 159 -1.93 12.60 5.05
CA GLU A 159 -2.68 12.42 3.81
C GLU A 159 -3.32 13.73 3.37
N SER A 160 -4.03 14.41 4.29
CA SER A 160 -4.73 15.67 4.00
C SER A 160 -3.76 16.76 3.54
N GLU A 161 -2.68 17.00 4.31
CA GLU A 161 -1.69 18.04 3.96
C GLU A 161 -0.97 17.71 2.64
N LEU A 162 -0.65 16.43 2.38
CA LEU A 162 -0.06 16.03 1.11
C LEU A 162 -1.01 16.24 -0.07
N MET A 163 -2.32 16.04 0.10
CA MET A 163 -3.31 16.31 -0.93
C MET A 163 -3.43 17.80 -1.29
N GLU A 164 -3.17 18.69 -0.35
CA GLU A 164 -3.17 20.14 -0.58
C GLU A 164 -1.96 20.61 -1.38
N ILE A 165 -0.77 20.05 -1.10
CA ILE A 165 0.50 20.52 -1.69
C ILE A 165 0.94 19.76 -2.93
N LEU A 166 0.45 18.52 -3.13
CA LEU A 166 0.82 17.69 -4.26
C LEU A 166 -0.17 17.85 -5.43
N PRO A 167 0.30 18.06 -6.66
CA PRO A 167 -0.59 17.98 -7.82
C PRO A 167 -1.28 16.62 -7.91
N ARG A 168 -2.58 16.61 -8.17
CA ARG A 168 -3.42 15.40 -8.19
C ARG A 168 -2.86 14.27 -9.08
N ARG A 169 -2.17 14.64 -10.18
CA ARG A 169 -1.56 13.67 -11.12
C ARG A 169 -0.48 12.78 -10.50
N VAL A 170 0.16 13.20 -9.39
CA VAL A 170 1.25 12.44 -8.75
C VAL A 170 0.77 11.53 -7.61
N TRP A 171 -0.45 11.73 -7.11
CA TRP A 171 -0.96 11.03 -5.93
C TRP A 171 -0.87 9.52 -6.02
N LYS A 172 -1.25 8.94 -7.16
CA LYS A 172 -1.29 7.49 -7.37
C LYS A 172 0.07 6.79 -7.23
N ASP A 173 1.16 7.50 -7.53
CA ASP A 173 2.52 6.95 -7.50
C ASP A 173 3.31 7.36 -6.26
N TRP A 174 2.85 8.40 -5.52
CA TRP A 174 3.58 9.00 -4.42
C TRP A 174 4.00 7.98 -3.36
N ASN A 175 3.07 7.14 -2.90
CA ASN A 175 3.39 6.08 -1.93
C ASN A 175 4.56 5.22 -2.43
N ARG A 176 4.48 4.68 -3.62
CA ARG A 176 5.49 3.77 -4.17
C ARG A 176 6.87 4.41 -4.25
N LEU A 177 6.94 5.64 -4.73
CA LEU A 177 8.21 6.38 -4.86
C LEU A 177 8.84 6.65 -3.50
N ILE A 178 8.06 7.10 -2.53
CA ILE A 178 8.52 7.38 -1.17
C ILE A 178 8.89 6.10 -0.42
N VAL A 179 8.12 5.02 -0.60
CA VAL A 179 8.45 3.71 0.00
C VAL A 179 9.77 3.18 -0.55
N ALA A 180 10.00 3.26 -1.86
CA ALA A 180 11.27 2.86 -2.46
C ALA A 180 12.45 3.63 -1.87
N LEU A 181 12.34 4.95 -1.78
CA LEU A 181 13.35 5.79 -1.12
C LEU A 181 13.54 5.39 0.35
N GLY A 182 12.46 5.08 1.06
CA GLY A 182 12.47 4.73 2.47
C GLY A 182 13.05 3.35 2.78
N GLN A 183 12.95 2.42 1.84
CA GLN A 183 13.51 1.07 1.95
C GLN A 183 15.01 1.03 1.61
N THR A 184 15.45 1.86 0.69
CA THR A 184 16.82 1.84 0.17
C THR A 184 17.74 2.91 0.79
N VAL A 185 17.30 4.16 0.81
CA VAL A 185 18.14 5.32 1.16
C VAL A 185 17.71 5.98 2.47
N CYS A 186 16.47 6.48 2.55
CA CYS A 186 15.98 7.23 3.72
C CYS A 186 15.48 6.30 4.82
N ARG A 187 16.37 5.49 5.39
CA ARG A 187 16.07 4.51 6.44
C ARG A 187 15.65 5.18 7.74
N PRO A 188 14.92 4.46 8.63
CA PRO A 188 14.45 5.05 9.90
C PRO A 188 15.57 5.54 10.81
N ARG A 189 16.57 4.70 11.08
CA ARG A 189 17.65 4.99 12.06
C ARG A 189 18.92 5.57 11.41
N GLN A 190 19.34 5.05 10.27
CA GLN A 190 20.59 5.45 9.60
C GLN A 190 20.29 5.76 8.13
N PRO A 191 19.80 6.96 7.83
CA PRO A 191 19.57 7.37 6.46
C PRO A 191 20.88 7.60 5.73
N LEU A 192 20.97 7.13 4.49
CA LEU A 192 22.15 7.27 3.63
C LEU A 192 22.09 8.61 2.89
N CYS A 193 22.27 9.72 3.62
CA CYS A 193 22.07 11.07 3.10
C CYS A 193 23.09 11.45 2.01
N SER A 194 24.31 10.93 2.04
CA SER A 194 25.37 11.20 1.06
C SER A 194 25.02 10.72 -0.36
N VAL A 195 24.23 9.66 -0.47
CA VAL A 195 23.77 9.11 -1.76
C VAL A 195 22.30 9.41 -2.05
N CYS A 196 21.67 10.26 -1.25
CA CYS A 196 20.25 10.55 -1.39
C CYS A 196 19.99 11.48 -2.58
N PRO A 197 19.10 11.09 -3.53
CA PRO A 197 18.81 11.95 -4.68
C PRO A 197 18.13 13.26 -4.30
N LEU A 198 17.59 13.34 -3.09
CA LEU A 198 16.92 14.53 -2.55
C LEU A 198 17.77 15.34 -1.57
N SER A 199 19.07 15.02 -1.42
CA SER A 199 19.96 15.66 -0.42
C SER A 199 19.95 17.19 -0.50
N ARG A 200 19.95 17.77 -1.71
CA ARG A 200 19.92 19.23 -1.95
C ARG A 200 18.58 19.90 -1.61
N LEU A 201 17.51 19.13 -1.47
CA LEU A 201 16.16 19.62 -1.17
C LEU A 201 15.74 19.28 0.27
N CYS A 202 16.49 18.43 0.94
CA CYS A 202 16.20 17.99 2.29
C CYS A 202 16.80 18.99 3.31
N PRO A 203 16.02 19.48 4.28
CA PRO A 203 16.51 20.41 5.31
C PRO A 203 17.42 19.75 6.36
N ARG A 204 17.65 18.44 6.27
CA ARG A 204 18.50 17.65 7.22
C ARG A 204 19.88 17.40 6.66
#